data_bd518808c13119f3c79cf2658025e3f1
#
_entry.id   bd518808c13119f3c79cf2658025e3f1
#
_cell.length_a   1.000
_cell.length_b   1.000
_cell.length_c   1.000
_cell.angle_alpha   90.00
_cell.angle_beta   90.00
_cell.angle_gamma   90.00
#
_symmetry.space_group_name_H-M   'P 1'
#
loop_
_entity.id
_entity.type
_entity.pdbx_description
1 polymer ?
#
loop_
_entity_poly.entity_id
_entity_poly.type
_entity_poly.pdbx_seq_one_letter_code
_entity_poly.pdbx_strand_id
1 'polypeptide(L)'
;ISLSGGTENISSYFSYANVSSNGIMPENDYLSHNLMAKVGFNLWKKVHVDVSARYNKQHIEYQPSAGYLNNPITGAYLFPRGEDWDYYKSNYEVYDGVRNVNVHNWTNTKQEQFSNPYWMLNRQTPITDRNRYEFGGSVKYDIMEGLSVTGRLRYERGDEKWILNEYASSTAGRNLLGTMKDTRTFSEQTYADALASYNKTWDETYSLSVTAGGSFTKTSASSIELIGWGDKEFKVNNGVITPGAYYPNIFSPKNYYTMQTTETLKEKRLNSVFATAQFGYKEGLFLDVSARNDWSSSLAFTDGVSFFYPSVGVSALLDKFLDFGKNVDLFKLRA
;
A
#
# COMPACT_ATOMS: atom_id res chain seq x y z
N ILE A 1 -2.30 -16.32 -16.03
CA ILE A 1 -1.52 -17.42 -16.63
C ILE A 1 -0.43 -17.79 -15.61
N SER A 2 -0.23 -19.10 -15.39
CA SER A 2 0.88 -19.57 -14.57
C SER A 2 1.53 -20.78 -15.23
N LEU A 3 2.83 -20.91 -15.01
CA LEU A 3 3.64 -22.04 -15.46
C LEU A 3 4.49 -22.50 -14.29
N SER A 4 4.48 -23.80 -14.01
CA SER A 4 5.34 -24.40 -13.02
C SER A 4 5.98 -25.66 -13.58
N GLY A 5 7.19 -25.94 -13.15
CA GLY A 5 7.94 -27.12 -13.56
C GLY A 5 9.15 -27.31 -12.66
N GLY A 6 9.72 -28.51 -12.71
CA GLY A 6 10.91 -28.78 -11.93
C GLY A 6 11.38 -30.23 -12.02
N THR A 7 12.44 -30.49 -11.31
CA THR A 7 13.06 -31.81 -11.05
C THR A 7 13.15 -31.99 -9.53
N GLU A 8 13.74 -33.10 -9.06
CA GLU A 8 14.00 -33.28 -7.62
C GLU A 8 14.86 -32.16 -7.00
N ASN A 9 15.72 -31.52 -7.79
CA ASN A 9 16.70 -30.56 -7.31
C ASN A 9 16.36 -29.11 -7.66
N ILE A 10 15.43 -28.88 -8.61
CA ILE A 10 15.09 -27.54 -9.08
C ILE A 10 13.57 -27.45 -9.21
N SER A 11 12.99 -26.41 -8.65
CA SER A 11 11.60 -26.02 -8.88
C SER A 11 11.53 -24.62 -9.47
N SER A 12 10.63 -24.41 -10.40
CA SER A 12 10.39 -23.09 -10.99
C SER A 12 8.90 -22.80 -11.07
N TYR A 13 8.57 -21.54 -10.82
CA TYR A 13 7.23 -21.01 -10.96
C TYR A 13 7.29 -19.63 -11.59
N PHE A 14 6.47 -19.41 -12.58
CA PHE A 14 6.24 -18.11 -13.21
C PHE A 14 4.76 -17.84 -13.30
N SER A 15 4.34 -16.59 -13.05
CA SER A 15 2.97 -16.18 -13.25
C SER A 15 2.86 -14.76 -13.77
N TYR A 16 1.84 -14.53 -14.57
CA TYR A 16 1.38 -13.23 -15.00
C TYR A 16 -0.12 -13.11 -14.79
N ALA A 17 -0.54 -12.04 -14.13
CA ALA A 17 -1.93 -11.68 -13.99
C ALA A 17 -2.14 -10.23 -14.46
N ASN A 18 -3.20 -10.02 -15.25
CA ASN A 18 -3.71 -8.72 -15.59
C ASN A 18 -5.07 -8.55 -14.92
N VAL A 19 -5.29 -7.39 -14.33
CA VAL A 19 -6.58 -6.99 -13.76
C VAL A 19 -6.97 -5.66 -14.40
N SER A 20 -8.12 -5.63 -15.04
CA SER A 20 -8.76 -4.43 -15.56
C SER A 20 -10.14 -4.31 -14.94
N SER A 21 -10.46 -3.17 -14.38
CA SER A 21 -11.73 -2.93 -13.68
C SER A 21 -12.15 -1.49 -13.86
N ASN A 22 -13.43 -1.29 -14.12
CA ASN A 22 -14.07 0.02 -14.15
C ASN A 22 -14.84 0.22 -12.85
N GLY A 23 -14.78 1.42 -12.29
CA GLY A 23 -15.53 1.78 -11.10
C GLY A 23 -16.99 2.07 -11.38
N ILE A 24 -17.74 2.41 -10.33
CA ILE A 24 -19.16 2.78 -10.43
C ILE A 24 -19.34 4.13 -11.14
N MET A 25 -18.37 5.03 -10.98
CA MET A 25 -18.38 6.33 -11.63
C MET A 25 -17.71 6.25 -13.00
N PRO A 26 -18.14 7.05 -13.98
CA PRO A 26 -17.41 7.24 -15.22
C PRO A 26 -15.96 7.67 -14.96
N GLU A 27 -15.04 7.35 -15.86
CA GLU A 27 -13.61 7.71 -15.81
C GLU A 27 -12.84 7.10 -14.61
N ASN A 28 -13.47 6.22 -13.84
CA ASN A 28 -12.80 5.54 -12.72
C ASN A 28 -12.31 4.17 -13.18
N ASP A 29 -11.06 4.12 -13.65
CA ASP A 29 -10.45 2.95 -14.23
C ASP A 29 -9.25 2.47 -13.40
N TYR A 30 -9.11 1.15 -13.32
CA TYR A 30 -8.01 0.47 -12.68
C TYR A 30 -7.41 -0.57 -13.62
N LEU A 31 -6.11 -0.46 -13.86
CA LEU A 31 -5.34 -1.44 -14.61
C LEU A 31 -4.14 -1.90 -13.79
N SER A 32 -3.96 -3.21 -13.67
CA SER A 32 -2.80 -3.78 -12.99
C SER A 32 -2.19 -4.94 -13.76
N HIS A 33 -0.86 -4.96 -13.79
CA HIS A 33 -0.04 -6.05 -14.32
C HIS A 33 0.82 -6.61 -13.19
N ASN A 34 0.70 -7.91 -12.94
CA ASN A 34 1.45 -8.62 -11.91
C ASN A 34 2.30 -9.70 -12.54
N LEU A 35 3.60 -9.62 -12.35
CA LEU A 35 4.58 -10.62 -12.75
C LEU A 35 5.21 -11.22 -11.50
N MET A 36 5.35 -12.54 -11.46
CA MET A 36 6.06 -13.25 -10.41
C MET A 36 6.90 -14.37 -11.00
N ALA A 37 8.13 -14.46 -10.56
CA ALA A 37 9.01 -15.59 -10.79
C ALA A 37 9.56 -16.11 -9.46
N LYS A 38 9.59 -17.42 -9.29
CA LYS A 38 10.22 -18.09 -8.15
C LYS A 38 11.02 -19.29 -8.63
N VAL A 39 12.23 -19.46 -8.11
CA VAL A 39 13.09 -20.63 -8.37
C VAL A 39 13.60 -21.15 -7.04
N GLY A 40 13.47 -22.45 -6.85
CA GLY A 40 14.00 -23.17 -5.70
C GLY A 40 15.06 -24.19 -6.14
N PHE A 41 16.11 -24.33 -5.34
CA PHE A 41 17.21 -25.26 -5.54
C PHE A 41 17.41 -26.11 -4.30
N ASN A 42 17.56 -27.41 -4.47
CA ASN A 42 18.01 -28.35 -3.45
C ASN A 42 19.45 -28.78 -3.77
N LEU A 43 20.41 -28.28 -3.02
CA LEU A 43 21.83 -28.54 -3.22
C LEU A 43 22.33 -29.51 -2.17
N TRP A 44 23.01 -30.56 -2.61
CA TRP A 44 23.66 -31.56 -1.74
C TRP A 44 22.75 -32.18 -0.66
N LYS A 45 21.44 -32.24 -0.89
CA LYS A 45 20.41 -32.73 0.05
C LYS A 45 20.33 -31.99 1.40
N LYS A 46 21.14 -30.96 1.63
CA LYS A 46 21.22 -30.23 2.89
C LYS A 46 20.99 -28.72 2.76
N VAL A 47 21.14 -28.20 1.56
CA VAL A 47 20.99 -26.75 1.31
C VAL A 47 19.80 -26.53 0.42
N HIS A 48 18.84 -25.75 0.91
CA HIS A 48 17.65 -25.35 0.17
C HIS A 48 17.73 -23.83 -0.06
N VAL A 49 17.66 -23.43 -1.31
CA VAL A 49 17.74 -22.03 -1.74
C VAL A 49 16.47 -21.68 -2.48
N ASP A 50 15.78 -20.65 -2.05
CA ASP A 50 14.66 -20.05 -2.78
C ASP A 50 15.00 -18.63 -3.18
N VAL A 51 14.69 -18.27 -4.43
CA VAL A 51 14.79 -16.90 -4.94
C VAL A 51 13.48 -16.54 -5.59
N SER A 52 12.98 -15.33 -5.34
CA SER A 52 11.76 -14.82 -5.93
C SER A 52 11.91 -13.37 -6.37
N ALA A 53 11.24 -13.03 -7.46
CA ALA A 53 11.09 -11.65 -7.94
C ALA A 53 9.63 -11.41 -8.29
N ARG A 54 9.12 -10.24 -7.90
CA ARG A 54 7.78 -9.76 -8.28
C ARG A 54 7.88 -8.36 -8.83
N TYR A 55 7.06 -8.09 -9.83
CA TYR A 55 6.83 -6.77 -10.35
C TYR A 55 5.34 -6.53 -10.45
N ASN A 56 4.87 -5.43 -9.90
CA ASN A 56 3.50 -4.98 -10.02
C ASN A 56 3.51 -3.57 -10.59
N LYS A 57 2.76 -3.36 -11.68
CA LYS A 57 2.47 -2.05 -12.26
C LYS A 57 0.98 -1.78 -12.11
N GLN A 58 0.63 -0.61 -11.62
CA GLN A 58 -0.76 -0.15 -11.49
C GLN A 58 -0.91 1.21 -12.15
N HIS A 59 -2.01 1.37 -12.84
CA HIS A 59 -2.50 2.63 -13.36
C HIS A 59 -3.93 2.83 -12.85
N ILE A 60 -4.20 3.95 -12.21
CA ILE A 60 -5.50 4.27 -11.62
C ILE A 60 -5.89 5.65 -12.12
N GLU A 61 -7.00 5.71 -12.83
CA GLU A 61 -7.63 6.95 -13.23
C GLU A 61 -8.79 7.26 -12.30
N TYR A 62 -8.94 8.54 -11.98
CA TYR A 62 -10.01 9.09 -11.17
C TYR A 62 -10.35 8.30 -9.89
N GLN A 63 -9.38 8.11 -9.01
CA GLN A 63 -9.68 7.67 -7.65
C GLN A 63 -10.40 8.80 -6.90
N PRO A 64 -11.69 8.63 -6.54
CA PRO A 64 -12.45 9.69 -5.89
C PRO A 64 -11.87 10.04 -4.52
N SER A 65 -11.90 11.33 -4.19
CA SER A 65 -11.53 11.80 -2.87
C SER A 65 -12.50 11.25 -1.81
N ALA A 66 -11.97 10.82 -0.68
CA ALA A 66 -12.79 10.54 0.49
C ALA A 66 -13.26 11.86 1.12
N GLY A 67 -14.58 12.00 1.35
CA GLY A 67 -15.18 13.18 1.93
C GLY A 67 -16.20 13.83 1.01
N TYR A 68 -16.71 15.00 1.43
CA TYR A 68 -17.78 15.69 0.71
C TYR A 68 -17.27 16.76 -0.27
N LEU A 69 -16.08 17.30 -0.04
CA LEU A 69 -15.43 18.25 -0.96
C LEU A 69 -14.78 17.52 -2.13
N ASN A 70 -14.95 18.08 -3.32
CA ASN A 70 -14.37 17.51 -4.55
C ASN A 70 -14.74 16.02 -4.78
N ASN A 71 -15.96 15.65 -4.37
CA ASN A 71 -16.49 14.31 -4.59
C ASN A 71 -17.73 14.40 -5.51
N PRO A 72 -17.68 13.81 -6.71
CA PRO A 72 -18.79 13.85 -7.67
C PRO A 72 -20.11 13.35 -7.10
N ILE A 73 -20.06 12.34 -6.23
CA ILE A 73 -21.23 11.72 -5.60
C ILE A 73 -21.99 12.76 -4.76
N THR A 74 -21.28 13.66 -4.06
CA THR A 74 -21.92 14.70 -3.25
C THR A 74 -22.79 15.62 -4.10
N GLY A 75 -22.26 16.09 -5.23
CA GLY A 75 -23.03 16.91 -6.18
C GLY A 75 -24.26 16.19 -6.72
N ALA A 76 -24.11 14.90 -7.06
CA ALA A 76 -25.20 14.08 -7.56
C ALA A 76 -26.33 13.89 -6.52
N TYR A 77 -25.99 13.59 -5.25
CA TYR A 77 -26.99 13.43 -4.19
C TYR A 77 -27.70 14.75 -3.81
N LEU A 78 -27.05 15.88 -3.97
CA LEU A 78 -27.59 17.19 -3.63
C LEU A 78 -28.25 17.90 -4.82
N PHE A 79 -28.40 17.22 -5.94
CA PHE A 79 -29.04 17.77 -7.14
C PHE A 79 -30.51 18.10 -6.87
N PRO A 80 -30.98 19.33 -7.18
CA PRO A 80 -32.37 19.74 -6.95
C PRO A 80 -33.32 18.95 -7.85
N ARG A 81 -34.44 18.47 -7.29
CA ARG A 81 -35.44 17.66 -8.02
C ARG A 81 -36.17 18.42 -9.12
N GLY A 82 -36.17 19.76 -9.09
CA GLY A 82 -36.83 20.61 -10.07
C GLY A 82 -35.94 20.97 -11.26
N GLU A 83 -34.70 20.53 -11.28
CA GLU A 83 -33.73 20.85 -12.31
C GLU A 83 -33.55 19.70 -13.28
N ASP A 84 -33.11 19.98 -14.52
CA ASP A 84 -32.87 18.99 -15.57
C ASP A 84 -31.44 18.42 -15.48
N TRP A 85 -31.33 17.19 -15.00
CA TRP A 85 -30.05 16.48 -14.87
C TRP A 85 -29.35 16.30 -16.22
N ASP A 86 -30.08 15.96 -17.28
CA ASP A 86 -29.51 15.69 -18.62
C ASP A 86 -28.98 16.97 -19.25
N TYR A 87 -29.60 18.12 -18.97
CA TYR A 87 -29.06 19.41 -19.36
C TYR A 87 -27.69 19.64 -18.74
N TYR A 88 -27.53 19.48 -17.40
CA TYR A 88 -26.25 19.71 -16.73
C TYR A 88 -25.21 18.63 -17.02
N LYS A 89 -25.64 17.42 -17.35
CA LYS A 89 -24.77 16.36 -17.86
C LYS A 89 -24.15 16.72 -19.21
N SER A 90 -24.98 17.18 -20.13
CA SER A 90 -24.57 17.51 -21.51
C SER A 90 -23.84 18.86 -21.59
N ASN A 91 -24.16 19.78 -20.68
CA ASN A 91 -23.60 21.13 -20.60
C ASN A 91 -22.91 21.36 -19.27
N TYR A 92 -22.00 20.44 -18.88
CA TYR A 92 -21.29 20.54 -17.61
C TYR A 92 -20.31 21.72 -17.54
N GLU A 93 -20.02 22.35 -18.68
CA GLU A 93 -19.21 23.55 -18.82
C GLU A 93 -19.86 24.59 -19.71
N VAL A 94 -19.59 25.86 -19.45
CA VAL A 94 -19.99 27.00 -20.26
C VAL A 94 -18.81 27.93 -20.47
N TYR A 95 -18.79 28.60 -21.61
CA TYR A 95 -17.72 29.54 -21.94
C TYR A 95 -17.91 30.87 -21.20
N ASP A 96 -16.86 31.26 -20.45
CA ASP A 96 -16.75 32.58 -19.82
C ASP A 96 -15.91 33.50 -20.72
N GLY A 97 -16.59 34.39 -21.47
CA GLY A 97 -15.95 35.32 -22.40
C GLY A 97 -15.07 36.37 -21.74
N VAL A 98 -15.26 36.65 -20.45
CA VAL A 98 -14.40 37.58 -19.68
C VAL A 98 -13.07 36.93 -19.35
N ARG A 99 -13.08 35.66 -18.99
CA ARG A 99 -11.89 34.90 -18.62
C ARG A 99 -11.27 34.11 -19.77
N ASN A 100 -11.97 34.03 -20.91
CA ASN A 100 -11.57 33.27 -22.09
C ASN A 100 -11.29 31.78 -21.75
N VAL A 101 -12.13 31.20 -20.92
CA VAL A 101 -12.04 29.78 -20.52
C VAL A 101 -13.44 29.18 -20.33
N ASN A 102 -13.54 27.86 -20.43
CA ASN A 102 -14.74 27.16 -19.99
C ASN A 102 -14.73 27.03 -18.47
N VAL A 103 -15.85 27.30 -17.86
CA VAL A 103 -16.09 27.21 -16.41
C VAL A 103 -17.22 26.23 -16.13
N HIS A 104 -17.28 25.69 -14.93
CA HIS A 104 -18.33 24.71 -14.61
C HIS A 104 -19.72 25.32 -14.63
N ASN A 105 -20.67 24.59 -15.17
CA ASN A 105 -22.09 24.90 -15.19
C ASN A 105 -22.81 24.00 -14.18
N TRP A 106 -23.46 24.61 -13.19
CA TRP A 106 -24.18 23.89 -12.15
C TRP A 106 -25.28 24.76 -11.53
N THR A 107 -26.22 24.11 -10.84
CA THR A 107 -27.36 24.77 -10.18
C THR A 107 -26.95 25.81 -9.12
N ASN A 108 -25.79 25.60 -8.48
CA ASN A 108 -25.20 26.52 -7.51
C ASN A 108 -23.70 26.64 -7.68
N THR A 109 -23.25 27.65 -8.39
CA THR A 109 -21.80 27.87 -8.69
C THR A 109 -21.04 28.57 -7.56
N LYS A 110 -21.73 28.95 -6.45
CA LYS A 110 -21.12 29.69 -5.34
C LYS A 110 -20.61 28.80 -4.21
N GLN A 111 -20.96 27.51 -4.22
CA GLN A 111 -20.59 26.55 -3.16
C GLN A 111 -19.67 25.48 -3.71
N GLU A 112 -18.47 25.35 -3.16
CA GLU A 112 -17.44 24.43 -3.59
C GLU A 112 -17.85 22.95 -3.54
N GLN A 113 -18.63 22.59 -2.52
CA GLN A 113 -19.12 21.23 -2.32
C GLN A 113 -20.17 20.78 -3.35
N PHE A 114 -20.68 21.71 -4.17
CA PHE A 114 -21.76 21.46 -5.11
C PHE A 114 -21.34 21.66 -6.56
N SER A 115 -20.13 21.29 -6.89
CA SER A 115 -19.68 21.31 -8.28
C SER A 115 -20.41 20.27 -9.12
N ASN A 116 -20.58 20.55 -10.41
CA ASN A 116 -21.15 19.60 -11.36
C ASN A 116 -20.32 18.29 -11.35
N PRO A 117 -20.95 17.12 -11.10
CA PRO A 117 -20.25 15.85 -11.11
C PRO A 117 -19.47 15.56 -12.41
N TYR A 118 -20.05 15.90 -13.55
CA TYR A 118 -19.40 15.67 -14.86
C TYR A 118 -18.25 16.66 -15.12
N TRP A 119 -18.33 17.88 -14.61
CA TRP A 119 -17.18 18.78 -14.60
C TRP A 119 -16.04 18.18 -13.79
N MET A 120 -16.32 17.67 -12.59
CA MET A 120 -15.30 17.05 -11.74
C MET A 120 -14.66 15.86 -12.42
N LEU A 121 -15.45 14.97 -13.03
CA LEU A 121 -14.95 13.77 -13.72
C LEU A 121 -14.07 14.12 -14.93
N ASN A 122 -14.37 15.22 -15.64
CA ASN A 122 -13.66 15.58 -16.88
C ASN A 122 -12.58 16.66 -16.70
N ARG A 123 -12.65 17.44 -15.61
CA ARG A 123 -11.78 18.62 -15.39
C ARG A 123 -11.01 18.60 -14.07
N GLN A 124 -11.20 17.56 -13.27
CA GLN A 124 -10.37 17.22 -12.12
C GLN A 124 -9.86 15.81 -12.35
N THR A 125 -8.66 15.65 -12.88
CA THR A 125 -8.15 14.37 -13.37
C THR A 125 -7.03 13.83 -12.46
N PRO A 126 -7.37 13.15 -11.36
CA PRO A 126 -6.38 12.46 -10.55
C PRO A 126 -5.92 11.17 -11.25
N ILE A 127 -4.62 11.06 -11.47
CA ILE A 127 -3.99 9.89 -12.06
C ILE A 127 -2.92 9.37 -11.11
N THR A 128 -2.91 8.07 -10.86
CA THR A 128 -1.89 7.40 -10.06
C THR A 128 -1.21 6.32 -10.88
N ASP A 129 0.08 6.46 -11.08
CA ASP A 129 0.96 5.42 -11.62
C ASP A 129 1.82 4.86 -10.49
N ARG A 130 1.80 3.53 -10.30
CA ARG A 130 2.55 2.86 -9.25
C ARG A 130 3.32 1.67 -9.83
N ASN A 131 4.60 1.60 -9.49
CA ASN A 131 5.44 0.45 -9.77
C ASN A 131 5.96 -0.10 -8.45
N ARG A 132 5.91 -1.42 -8.27
CA ARG A 132 6.42 -2.10 -7.09
C ARG A 132 7.28 -3.28 -7.50
N TYR A 133 8.46 -3.33 -6.95
CA TYR A 133 9.46 -4.38 -7.16
C TYR A 133 9.70 -5.08 -5.83
N GLU A 134 9.68 -6.39 -5.83
CA GLU A 134 9.98 -7.20 -4.65
C GLU A 134 10.97 -8.30 -5.05
N PHE A 135 12.06 -8.40 -4.32
CA PHE A 135 13.06 -9.46 -4.45
C PHE A 135 13.17 -10.17 -3.11
N GLY A 136 13.09 -11.49 -3.13
CA GLY A 136 13.21 -12.33 -1.96
C GLY A 136 14.21 -13.45 -2.18
N GLY A 137 14.96 -13.78 -1.14
CA GLY A 137 15.84 -14.92 -1.12
C GLY A 137 15.85 -15.58 0.25
N SER A 138 15.96 -16.91 0.27
CA SER A 138 16.20 -17.67 1.48
C SER A 138 17.19 -18.80 1.24
N VAL A 139 18.00 -19.07 2.25
CA VAL A 139 18.90 -20.22 2.29
C VAL A 139 18.64 -20.94 3.59
N LYS A 140 18.23 -22.20 3.49
CA LYS A 140 18.12 -23.12 4.64
C LYS A 140 19.23 -24.17 4.53
N TYR A 141 19.94 -24.37 5.62
CA TYR A 141 20.97 -25.41 5.76
C TYR A 141 20.58 -26.37 6.87
N ASP A 142 20.37 -27.65 6.51
CA ASP A 142 20.13 -28.74 7.44
C ASP A 142 21.48 -29.27 7.96
N ILE A 143 21.87 -28.84 9.17
CA ILE A 143 23.16 -29.14 9.79
C ILE A 143 23.20 -30.61 10.13
N MET A 144 22.18 -31.07 10.86
CA MET A 144 21.99 -32.48 11.25
C MET A 144 20.50 -32.72 11.45
N GLU A 145 20.14 -33.98 11.69
CA GLU A 145 18.76 -34.36 11.96
C GLU A 145 18.14 -33.47 13.06
N GLY A 146 17.01 -32.82 12.75
CA GLY A 146 16.30 -31.91 13.63
C GLY A 146 16.89 -30.50 13.74
N LEU A 147 18.14 -30.24 13.33
CA LEU A 147 18.76 -28.90 13.45
C LEU A 147 18.97 -28.26 12.08
N SER A 148 18.39 -27.10 11.88
CA SER A 148 18.58 -26.29 10.68
C SER A 148 18.83 -24.82 11.00
N VAL A 149 19.50 -24.13 10.08
CA VAL A 149 19.67 -22.66 10.09
C VAL A 149 19.09 -22.13 8.79
N THR A 150 18.32 -21.03 8.91
CA THR A 150 17.70 -20.36 7.76
C THR A 150 18.06 -18.88 7.78
N GLY A 151 18.57 -18.35 6.69
CA GLY A 151 18.73 -16.93 6.44
C GLY A 151 17.75 -16.48 5.37
N ARG A 152 17.09 -15.32 5.57
CA ARG A 152 16.16 -14.73 4.60
C ARG A 152 16.49 -13.27 4.36
N LEU A 153 16.34 -12.84 3.12
CA LEU A 153 16.45 -11.45 2.70
C LEU A 153 15.26 -11.12 1.84
N ARG A 154 14.65 -9.95 2.09
CA ARG A 154 13.63 -9.36 1.22
C ARG A 154 13.96 -7.89 1.00
N TYR A 155 13.92 -7.49 -0.24
CA TYR A 155 14.01 -6.09 -0.64
C TYR A 155 12.75 -5.74 -1.43
N GLU A 156 12.16 -4.62 -1.07
CA GLU A 156 10.98 -4.06 -1.73
C GLU A 156 11.25 -2.60 -2.08
N ARG A 157 10.86 -2.20 -3.29
CA ARG A 157 10.86 -0.82 -3.75
C ARG A 157 9.54 -0.48 -4.41
N GLY A 158 8.96 0.65 -4.01
CA GLY A 158 7.79 1.25 -4.61
C GLY A 158 8.08 2.64 -5.15
N ASP A 159 7.68 2.90 -6.39
CA ASP A 159 7.70 4.20 -7.02
C ASP A 159 6.25 4.57 -7.35
N GLU A 160 5.74 5.66 -6.79
CA GLU A 160 4.40 6.16 -7.04
C GLU A 160 4.46 7.60 -7.56
N LYS A 161 3.71 7.86 -8.61
CA LYS A 161 3.46 9.19 -9.15
C LYS A 161 1.96 9.45 -9.12
N TRP A 162 1.57 10.49 -8.40
CA TRP A 162 0.20 10.97 -8.35
C TRP A 162 0.14 12.38 -8.93
N ILE A 163 -0.74 12.58 -9.91
CA ILE A 163 -0.97 13.88 -10.54
C ILE A 163 -2.43 14.24 -10.36
N LEU A 164 -2.69 15.48 -10.02
CA LEU A 164 -4.02 16.07 -10.07
C LEU A 164 -3.95 17.41 -10.81
N ASN A 165 -4.70 17.53 -11.89
CA ASN A 165 -4.94 18.77 -12.60
C ASN A 165 -6.40 19.20 -12.38
N GLU A 166 -6.59 20.30 -11.68
CA GLU A 166 -7.90 20.91 -11.49
C GLU A 166 -8.01 22.13 -12.40
N TYR A 167 -8.95 22.11 -13.32
CA TYR A 167 -9.16 23.21 -14.27
C TYR A 167 -9.65 24.46 -13.58
N ALA A 168 -9.38 25.62 -14.19
CA ALA A 168 -9.83 26.92 -13.73
C ALA A 168 -11.34 26.92 -13.47
N SER A 169 -11.77 27.48 -12.33
CA SER A 169 -13.17 27.46 -11.88
C SER A 169 -13.73 26.10 -11.46
N SER A 170 -12.88 25.14 -11.16
CA SER A 170 -13.32 23.86 -10.60
C SER A 170 -13.85 23.98 -9.18
N THR A 171 -13.35 24.96 -8.43
CA THR A 171 -13.87 25.31 -7.10
C THR A 171 -14.32 26.76 -7.13
N ALA A 172 -15.54 27.00 -6.72
CA ALA A 172 -16.27 28.25 -6.73
C ALA A 172 -15.43 29.54 -6.56
N GLY A 173 -14.72 29.94 -7.61
CA GLY A 173 -13.98 31.20 -7.69
C GLY A 173 -12.58 31.20 -7.06
N ARG A 174 -12.06 30.07 -6.57
CA ARG A 174 -10.75 30.00 -5.93
C ARG A 174 -9.59 29.85 -6.90
N ASN A 175 -9.77 29.09 -7.98
CA ASN A 175 -8.70 28.77 -8.92
C ASN A 175 -8.88 29.46 -10.27
N LEU A 176 -8.38 30.67 -10.39
CA LEU A 176 -8.48 31.45 -11.63
C LEU A 176 -7.63 30.83 -12.78
N LEU A 177 -6.55 30.13 -12.44
CA LEU A 177 -5.64 29.49 -13.41
C LEU A 177 -5.78 27.97 -13.42
N GLY A 178 -6.50 27.39 -12.47
CA GLY A 178 -6.47 25.98 -12.14
C GLY A 178 -5.40 25.65 -11.11
N THR A 179 -5.36 24.40 -10.68
CA THR A 179 -4.37 23.89 -9.71
C THR A 179 -3.67 22.69 -10.30
N MET A 180 -2.36 22.64 -10.13
CA MET A 180 -1.54 21.47 -10.44
C MET A 180 -1.00 20.88 -9.14
N LYS A 181 -1.13 19.56 -8.99
CA LYS A 181 -0.42 18.81 -7.97
C LYS A 181 0.33 17.66 -8.61
N ASP A 182 1.62 17.53 -8.34
CA ASP A 182 2.47 16.39 -8.75
C ASP A 182 3.17 15.88 -7.49
N THR A 183 2.81 14.67 -7.07
CA THR A 183 3.43 14.02 -5.91
C THR A 183 4.16 12.78 -6.38
N ARG A 184 5.44 12.68 -6.03
CA ARG A 184 6.28 11.51 -6.30
C ARG A 184 6.74 10.93 -4.99
N THR A 185 6.39 9.68 -4.76
CA THR A 185 6.75 8.95 -3.54
C THR A 185 7.61 7.75 -3.90
N PHE A 186 8.74 7.64 -3.23
CA PHE A 186 9.64 6.49 -3.30
C PHE A 186 9.64 5.82 -1.94
N SER A 187 9.43 4.51 -1.93
CA SER A 187 9.46 3.71 -0.71
C SER A 187 10.38 2.52 -0.89
N GLU A 188 11.18 2.23 0.13
CA GLU A 188 12.07 1.08 0.15
C GLU A 188 11.95 0.36 1.49
N GLN A 189 11.97 -0.96 1.45
CA GLN A 189 12.05 -1.79 2.63
C GLN A 189 13.08 -2.90 2.42
N THR A 190 14.00 -3.01 3.35
CA THR A 190 14.90 -4.14 3.46
C THR A 190 14.56 -4.90 4.74
N TYR A 191 14.33 -6.20 4.60
CA TYR A 191 14.14 -7.12 5.71
C TYR A 191 15.16 -8.24 5.60
N ALA A 192 15.83 -8.55 6.70
CA ALA A 192 16.69 -9.70 6.82
C ALA A 192 16.47 -10.41 8.14
N ASP A 193 16.55 -11.74 8.16
CA ASP A 193 16.57 -12.52 9.38
C ASP A 193 17.49 -13.74 9.28
N ALA A 194 17.87 -14.23 10.45
CA ALA A 194 18.54 -15.50 10.60
C ALA A 194 17.90 -16.28 11.76
N LEU A 195 17.57 -17.55 11.51
CA LEU A 195 16.87 -18.44 12.41
C LEU A 195 17.65 -19.73 12.59
N ALA A 196 17.79 -20.20 13.82
CA ALA A 196 18.21 -21.57 14.14
C ALA A 196 16.99 -22.31 14.69
N SER A 197 16.66 -23.47 14.12
CA SER A 197 15.51 -24.28 14.52
C SER A 197 15.98 -25.70 14.87
N TYR A 198 15.53 -26.16 16.02
CA TYR A 198 15.78 -27.53 16.48
C TYR A 198 14.47 -28.22 16.81
N ASN A 199 14.25 -29.39 16.22
CA ASN A 199 13.06 -30.22 16.45
C ASN A 199 13.49 -31.65 16.74
N LYS A 200 12.99 -32.21 17.84
CA LYS A 200 13.27 -33.60 18.19
C LYS A 200 12.12 -34.21 18.94
N THR A 201 11.85 -35.48 18.66
CA THR A 201 10.92 -36.33 19.39
C THR A 201 11.68 -37.52 19.98
N TRP A 202 11.43 -37.86 21.25
CA TRP A 202 12.02 -38.97 21.95
C TRP A 202 10.91 -39.98 22.32
N ASP A 203 11.12 -41.23 21.93
CA ASP A 203 10.27 -42.37 22.26
C ASP A 203 8.77 -42.09 22.06
N GLU A 204 8.41 -41.31 21.06
CA GLU A 204 7.05 -40.88 20.76
C GLU A 204 6.32 -40.22 21.96
N THR A 205 7.06 -39.99 23.06
CA THR A 205 6.52 -39.50 24.31
C THR A 205 6.77 -38.02 24.52
N TYR A 206 7.96 -37.57 24.22
CA TYR A 206 8.38 -36.19 24.41
C TYR A 206 8.76 -35.54 23.08
N SER A 207 8.30 -34.33 22.86
CA SER A 207 8.72 -33.52 21.71
C SER A 207 9.24 -32.16 22.16
N LEU A 208 10.27 -31.67 21.48
CA LEU A 208 10.82 -30.34 21.68
C LEU A 208 11.00 -29.66 20.33
N SER A 209 10.44 -28.49 20.19
CA SER A 209 10.67 -27.57 19.06
C SER A 209 11.18 -26.23 19.61
N VAL A 210 12.38 -25.85 19.20
CA VAL A 210 12.97 -24.57 19.59
C VAL A 210 13.36 -23.79 18.34
N THR A 211 13.03 -22.53 18.28
CA THR A 211 13.49 -21.60 17.24
C THR A 211 14.03 -20.36 17.92
N ALA A 212 15.25 -19.95 17.59
CA ALA A 212 15.84 -18.70 18.03
C ALA A 212 16.39 -17.94 16.82
N GLY A 213 16.32 -16.62 16.87
CA GLY A 213 16.81 -15.81 15.77
C GLY A 213 16.81 -14.34 16.02
N GLY A 214 17.23 -13.62 15.01
CA GLY A 214 17.19 -12.17 14.98
C GLY A 214 16.72 -11.67 13.62
N SER A 215 16.15 -10.49 13.61
CA SER A 215 15.71 -9.82 12.39
C SER A 215 16.09 -8.34 12.36
N PHE A 216 16.27 -7.84 11.18
CA PHE A 216 16.53 -6.45 10.86
C PHE A 216 15.52 -5.97 9.83
N THR A 217 14.90 -4.82 10.07
CA THR A 217 14.04 -4.14 9.10
C THR A 217 14.49 -2.69 8.97
N LYS A 218 14.72 -2.25 7.74
CA LYS A 218 14.90 -0.84 7.40
C LYS A 218 13.79 -0.45 6.44
N THR A 219 13.04 0.61 6.77
CA THR A 219 12.05 1.22 5.89
C THR A 219 12.46 2.67 5.64
N SER A 220 12.46 3.07 4.38
CA SER A 220 12.72 4.44 3.95
C SER A 220 11.59 4.89 3.03
N ALA A 221 11.11 6.10 3.21
CA ALA A 221 10.15 6.73 2.32
C ALA A 221 10.53 8.18 2.10
N SER A 222 10.60 8.60 0.83
CA SER A 222 10.75 10.00 0.44
C SER A 222 9.59 10.40 -0.44
N SER A 223 9.11 11.63 -0.26
CA SER A 223 8.06 12.21 -1.09
C SER A 223 8.43 13.64 -1.45
N ILE A 224 8.26 13.98 -2.72
CA ILE A 224 8.33 15.34 -3.22
C ILE A 224 6.95 15.69 -3.74
N GLU A 225 6.35 16.72 -3.19
CA GLU A 225 5.07 17.27 -3.61
C GLU A 225 5.28 18.66 -4.18
N LEU A 226 4.76 18.89 -5.38
CA LEU A 226 4.68 20.17 -6.05
C LEU A 226 3.23 20.59 -6.15
N ILE A 227 2.87 21.74 -5.59
CA ILE A 227 1.54 22.31 -5.73
C ILE A 227 1.67 23.69 -6.36
N GLY A 228 1.02 23.88 -7.50
CA GLY A 228 0.93 25.17 -8.19
C GLY A 228 -0.48 25.69 -8.17
N TRP A 229 -0.64 26.92 -7.71
CA TRP A 229 -1.92 27.65 -7.79
C TRP A 229 -1.68 29.14 -8.05
N GLY A 230 -2.67 29.76 -8.68
CA GLY A 230 -2.65 31.18 -8.90
C GLY A 230 -3.94 31.79 -8.38
N ASP A 231 -3.85 32.74 -7.48
CA ASP A 231 -5.02 33.42 -6.95
C ASP A 231 -4.95 34.95 -6.99
N LYS A 232 -3.96 35.55 -7.56
CA LYS A 232 -3.90 37.00 -7.52
C LYS A 232 -3.62 37.65 -8.85
N GLU A 233 -4.60 38.47 -9.21
CA GLU A 233 -4.56 39.59 -10.13
C GLU A 233 -4.59 39.25 -11.62
N PHE A 234 -5.70 38.65 -12.06
CA PHE A 234 -6.24 39.14 -13.33
C PHE A 234 -6.71 40.58 -13.07
N LYS A 235 -5.91 41.56 -13.39
CA LYS A 235 -6.40 42.96 -13.41
C LYS A 235 -7.33 43.06 -14.59
N VAL A 236 -8.62 43.00 -14.32
CA VAL A 236 -9.65 43.40 -15.29
C VAL A 236 -9.66 44.93 -15.33
N ASN A 237 -8.81 45.51 -16.13
CA ASN A 237 -8.92 46.93 -16.48
C ASN A 237 -9.90 47.07 -17.66
N ASN A 238 -11.07 47.69 -17.40
CA ASN A 238 -12.10 47.93 -18.40
C ASN A 238 -12.58 46.71 -19.20
N GLY A 239 -12.76 45.58 -18.54
CA GLY A 239 -13.19 44.35 -19.21
C GLY A 239 -12.12 43.62 -20.01
N VAL A 240 -10.90 44.13 -20.04
CA VAL A 240 -9.73 43.45 -20.66
C VAL A 240 -8.96 42.74 -19.56
N ILE A 241 -8.92 41.43 -19.62
CA ILE A 241 -7.96 40.61 -18.87
C ILE A 241 -6.58 40.96 -19.43
N THR A 242 -5.78 41.69 -18.65
CA THR A 242 -4.36 41.82 -18.99
C THR A 242 -3.72 40.50 -18.55
N PRO A 243 -3.33 39.62 -19.48
CA PRO A 243 -2.60 38.42 -19.07
C PRO A 243 -1.30 38.87 -18.44
N GLY A 244 -1.16 38.60 -17.14
CA GLY A 244 0.18 38.38 -16.64
C GLY A 244 0.79 37.23 -17.44
N ALA A 245 2.01 36.81 -17.14
CA ALA A 245 2.67 35.68 -17.81
C ALA A 245 2.00 34.30 -17.59
N TYR A 246 0.74 34.28 -17.11
CA TYR A 246 0.02 33.10 -16.62
C TYR A 246 -1.27 32.90 -17.41
N TYR A 247 -1.51 31.66 -17.84
CA TYR A 247 -2.68 31.27 -18.63
C TYR A 247 -3.49 30.20 -17.92
N PRO A 248 -4.84 30.26 -17.95
CA PRO A 248 -5.68 29.20 -17.39
C PRO A 248 -5.41 27.83 -18.01
N ASN A 249 -5.51 26.79 -17.18
CA ASN A 249 -5.45 25.38 -17.60
C ASN A 249 -4.14 24.94 -18.26
N ILE A 250 -3.04 25.68 -18.07
CA ILE A 250 -1.69 25.25 -18.42
C ILE A 250 -1.00 24.73 -17.17
N PHE A 251 -1.01 23.40 -17.01
CA PHE A 251 -0.47 22.71 -15.84
C PHE A 251 1.06 22.54 -15.93
N SER A 252 1.75 23.66 -15.77
CA SER A 252 3.21 23.73 -15.79
C SER A 252 3.70 24.57 -14.61
N PRO A 253 4.77 24.15 -13.92
CA PRO A 253 5.32 24.91 -12.79
C PRO A 253 5.58 26.38 -13.09
N LYS A 254 5.97 26.71 -14.33
CA LYS A 254 6.23 28.09 -14.75
C LYS A 254 4.97 28.95 -14.95
N ASN A 255 3.81 28.31 -14.97
CA ASN A 255 2.53 28.99 -15.20
C ASN A 255 1.80 29.38 -13.92
N TYR A 256 2.40 29.20 -12.75
CA TYR A 256 1.77 29.52 -11.47
C TYR A 256 2.52 30.63 -10.73
N TYR A 257 1.76 31.57 -10.17
CA TYR A 257 2.34 32.61 -9.33
C TYR A 257 2.88 32.05 -8.02
N THR A 258 2.16 31.08 -7.44
CA THR A 258 2.56 30.42 -6.21
C THR A 258 2.88 28.97 -6.53
N MET A 259 4.12 28.58 -6.24
CA MET A 259 4.58 27.20 -6.26
C MET A 259 5.04 26.81 -4.86
N GLN A 260 4.42 25.79 -4.32
CA GLN A 260 4.86 25.17 -3.08
C GLN A 260 5.54 23.83 -3.40
N THR A 261 6.72 23.65 -2.85
CA THR A 261 7.43 22.38 -2.88
C THR A 261 7.57 21.87 -1.45
N THR A 262 7.12 20.66 -1.22
CA THR A 262 7.27 19.99 0.07
C THR A 262 8.07 18.71 -0.14
N GLU A 263 9.18 18.58 0.58
CA GLU A 263 9.96 17.35 0.60
C GLU A 263 9.82 16.68 1.98
N THR A 264 9.60 15.39 1.98
CA THR A 264 9.51 14.59 3.19
C THR A 264 10.43 13.39 3.08
N LEU A 265 11.26 13.18 4.08
CA LEU A 265 12.10 11.99 4.22
C LEU A 265 11.81 11.33 5.55
N LYS A 266 11.53 10.02 5.51
CA LYS A 266 11.28 9.19 6.69
C LYS A 266 12.16 7.95 6.61
N GLU A 267 12.90 7.65 7.65
CA GLU A 267 13.64 6.40 7.80
C GLU A 267 13.32 5.78 9.16
N LYS A 268 13.06 4.49 9.15
CA LYS A 268 12.82 3.69 10.35
C LYS A 268 13.65 2.42 10.31
N ARG A 269 14.27 2.07 11.44
CA ARG A 269 14.98 0.80 11.64
C ARG A 269 14.38 0.07 12.83
N LEU A 270 14.24 -1.24 12.66
CA LEU A 270 13.79 -2.15 13.72
C LEU A 270 14.73 -3.35 13.74
N ASN A 271 15.36 -3.57 14.89
CA ASN A 271 16.15 -4.77 15.18
C ASN A 271 15.39 -5.61 16.20
N SER A 272 15.46 -6.93 16.06
CA SER A 272 14.77 -7.83 16.95
C SER A 272 15.60 -9.07 17.22
N VAL A 273 15.52 -9.58 18.44
CA VAL A 273 15.95 -10.94 18.79
C VAL A 273 14.77 -11.65 19.42
N PHE A 274 14.61 -12.93 19.11
CA PHE A 274 13.49 -13.71 19.61
C PHE A 274 13.84 -15.20 19.74
N ALA A 275 13.14 -15.84 20.64
CA ALA A 275 13.18 -17.29 20.80
C ALA A 275 11.79 -17.82 21.14
N THR A 276 11.47 -18.99 20.59
CA THR A 276 10.26 -19.74 20.90
C THR A 276 10.65 -21.17 21.24
N ALA A 277 10.00 -21.78 22.22
CA ALA A 277 10.16 -23.17 22.57
C ALA A 277 8.79 -23.80 22.82
N GLN A 278 8.54 -24.95 22.23
CA GLN A 278 7.39 -25.76 22.51
C GLN A 278 7.89 -27.13 23.04
N PHE A 279 7.40 -27.50 24.19
CA PHE A 279 7.61 -28.82 24.77
C PHE A 279 6.30 -29.59 24.72
N GLY A 280 6.29 -30.79 24.16
CA GLY A 280 5.14 -31.66 24.05
C GLY A 280 5.30 -32.97 24.83
N TYR A 281 4.23 -33.45 25.44
CA TYR A 281 4.15 -34.73 26.15
C TYR A 281 2.97 -35.55 25.62
N LYS A 282 3.26 -36.77 25.14
CA LYS A 282 2.31 -37.75 24.60
C LYS A 282 1.34 -37.14 23.58
N GLU A 283 1.81 -36.19 22.75
CA GLU A 283 0.99 -35.47 21.76
C GLU A 283 -0.29 -34.86 22.32
N GLY A 284 -0.41 -34.79 23.65
CA GLY A 284 -1.60 -34.28 24.32
C GLY A 284 -1.40 -33.10 25.22
N LEU A 285 -0.22 -32.89 25.80
CA LEU A 285 0.12 -31.72 26.60
C LEU A 285 1.22 -30.91 25.90
N PHE A 286 1.05 -29.59 25.82
CA PHE A 286 2.03 -28.71 25.21
C PHE A 286 2.24 -27.47 26.11
N LEU A 287 3.50 -27.15 26.31
CA LEU A 287 3.97 -25.92 26.94
C LEU A 287 4.66 -25.08 25.88
N ASP A 288 4.16 -23.89 25.62
CA ASP A 288 4.70 -22.92 24.69
C ASP A 288 5.33 -21.76 25.49
N VAL A 289 6.55 -21.44 25.19
CA VAL A 289 7.26 -20.27 25.75
C VAL A 289 7.82 -19.45 24.63
N SER A 290 7.61 -18.15 24.66
CA SER A 290 8.26 -17.24 23.71
C SER A 290 8.75 -15.99 24.38
N ALA A 291 9.81 -15.43 23.85
CA ALA A 291 10.36 -14.15 24.24
C ALA A 291 10.86 -13.40 23.01
N ARG A 292 10.61 -12.11 22.98
CA ARG A 292 11.09 -11.22 21.92
C ARG A 292 11.52 -9.90 22.53
N ASN A 293 12.61 -9.35 22.02
CA ASN A 293 13.03 -7.99 22.31
C ASN A 293 13.21 -7.21 21.01
N ASP A 294 12.60 -6.03 20.96
CA ASP A 294 12.62 -5.13 19.82
C ASP A 294 13.31 -3.81 20.16
N TRP A 295 14.16 -3.32 19.27
CA TRP A 295 14.77 -2.00 19.32
C TRP A 295 14.32 -1.19 18.10
N SER A 296 13.63 -0.08 18.33
CA SER A 296 13.09 0.76 17.27
C SER A 296 13.74 2.14 17.22
N SER A 297 14.20 2.56 16.05
CA SER A 297 14.71 3.92 15.85
C SER A 297 13.64 5.01 16.06
N SER A 298 12.35 4.67 15.97
CA SER A 298 11.24 5.61 16.23
C SER A 298 11.16 6.02 17.71
N LEU A 299 11.83 5.28 18.58
CA LEU A 299 11.90 5.51 20.02
C LEU A 299 13.28 6.03 20.46
N ALA A 300 14.16 6.33 19.50
CA ALA A 300 15.41 7.01 19.79
C ALA A 300 15.11 8.32 20.56
N PHE A 301 15.94 8.60 21.56
CA PHE A 301 15.79 9.77 22.46
C PHE A 301 14.59 9.69 23.44
N THR A 302 13.97 8.53 23.62
CA THR A 302 13.02 8.25 24.70
C THR A 302 13.66 7.32 25.73
N ASP A 303 13.06 7.25 26.94
CA ASP A 303 13.55 6.36 28.01
C ASP A 303 13.37 4.87 27.70
N GLY A 304 12.58 4.53 26.67
CA GLY A 304 12.22 3.16 26.29
C GLY A 304 12.52 2.83 24.84
N VAL A 305 13.81 2.70 24.45
CA VAL A 305 14.22 2.31 23.09
C VAL A 305 14.04 0.81 22.80
N SER A 306 13.78 0.01 23.83
CA SER A 306 13.74 -1.45 23.81
C SER A 306 12.48 -1.96 24.48
N PHE A 307 11.81 -2.93 23.84
CA PHE A 307 10.62 -3.58 24.37
C PHE A 307 10.81 -5.09 24.42
N PHE A 308 10.56 -5.65 25.60
CA PHE A 308 10.60 -7.08 25.82
C PHE A 308 9.20 -7.65 25.97
N TYR A 309 8.92 -8.71 25.21
CA TYR A 309 7.62 -9.39 25.14
C TYR A 309 7.78 -10.87 25.51
N PRO A 310 7.57 -11.28 26.76
CA PRO A 310 7.48 -12.68 27.14
C PRO A 310 6.06 -13.22 26.91
N SER A 311 5.94 -14.51 26.59
CA SER A 311 4.66 -15.21 26.55
C SER A 311 4.84 -16.66 27.00
N VAL A 312 3.88 -17.17 27.76
CA VAL A 312 3.79 -18.57 28.17
C VAL A 312 2.38 -19.04 27.89
N GLY A 313 2.23 -20.20 27.28
CA GLY A 313 0.94 -20.82 27.00
C GLY A 313 0.97 -22.32 27.30
N VAL A 314 -0.14 -22.85 27.74
CA VAL A 314 -0.33 -24.29 27.96
C VAL A 314 -1.54 -24.75 27.17
N SER A 315 -1.42 -25.89 26.49
CA SER A 315 -2.56 -26.56 25.88
C SER A 315 -2.59 -28.06 26.20
N ALA A 316 -3.81 -28.56 26.42
CA ALA A 316 -4.05 -29.96 26.73
C ALA A 316 -5.13 -30.52 25.82
N LEU A 317 -4.84 -31.64 25.16
CA LEU A 317 -5.78 -32.50 24.45
C LEU A 317 -6.22 -33.61 25.42
N LEU A 318 -7.30 -33.36 26.14
CA LEU A 318 -7.74 -34.26 27.21
C LEU A 318 -8.25 -35.58 26.68
N ASP A 319 -8.75 -35.65 25.47
CA ASP A 319 -9.12 -36.86 24.75
C ASP A 319 -7.97 -37.86 24.55
N LYS A 320 -6.72 -37.39 24.61
CA LYS A 320 -5.52 -38.25 24.58
C LYS A 320 -5.25 -38.97 25.91
N PHE A 321 -5.82 -38.51 26.99
CA PHE A 321 -5.58 -38.99 28.36
C PHE A 321 -6.82 -39.58 29.04
N LEU A 322 -8.00 -39.11 28.62
CA LEU A 322 -9.30 -39.46 29.20
C LEU A 322 -10.26 -39.95 28.11
N ASP A 323 -11.02 -41.03 28.40
CA ASP A 323 -12.04 -41.48 27.51
C ASP A 323 -13.34 -40.71 27.80
N PHE A 324 -13.76 -39.89 26.85
CA PHE A 324 -15.03 -39.14 26.90
C PHE A 324 -16.18 -39.85 26.18
N GLY A 325 -15.99 -41.12 25.78
CA GLY A 325 -16.96 -41.90 25.06
C GLY A 325 -17.07 -41.53 23.58
N LYS A 326 -17.96 -42.22 22.84
CA LYS A 326 -18.02 -42.19 21.37
C LYS A 326 -18.51 -40.84 20.78
N ASN A 327 -18.96 -39.90 21.61
CA ASN A 327 -19.55 -38.63 21.13
C ASN A 327 -18.59 -37.44 21.21
N VAL A 328 -17.37 -37.63 21.70
CA VAL A 328 -16.37 -36.58 21.85
C VAL A 328 -15.08 -37.03 21.17
N ASP A 329 -14.83 -36.51 19.98
CA ASP A 329 -13.62 -36.82 19.19
C ASP A 329 -12.45 -35.94 19.56
N LEU A 330 -12.69 -34.74 20.11
CA LEU A 330 -11.67 -33.80 20.49
C LEU A 330 -12.11 -32.95 21.70
N PHE A 331 -11.29 -32.94 22.75
CA PHE A 331 -11.46 -32.05 23.90
C PHE A 331 -10.15 -31.32 24.22
N LYS A 332 -10.04 -30.06 23.74
CA LYS A 332 -8.85 -29.23 23.89
C LYS A 332 -9.09 -28.06 24.83
N LEU A 333 -8.20 -27.92 25.84
CA LEU A 333 -8.10 -26.74 26.70
C LEU A 333 -6.84 -25.93 26.31
N ARG A 334 -6.93 -24.62 26.48
CA ARG A 334 -5.79 -23.69 26.29
C ARG A 334 -5.86 -22.58 27.35
N ALA A 335 -4.68 -22.20 27.86
CA ALA A 335 -4.50 -21.05 28.76
C ALA A 335 -3.22 -20.28 28.40
#